data_78a82e886ab6d67e32029981adb97d11
#
_entry.id   78a82e886ab6d67e32029981adb97d11
#
_cell.length_a   1.000
_cell.length_b   1.000
_cell.length_c   1.000
_cell.angle_alpha   90.00
_cell.angle_beta   90.00
_cell.angle_gamma   90.00
#
_symmetry.space_group_name_H-M   'P 1'
#
loop_
_entity.id
_entity.type
_entity.pdbx_description
1 polymer ?
#
loop_
_entity_poly.entity_id
_entity_poly.type
_entity_poly.pdbx_seq_one_letter_code
_entity_poly.pdbx_strand_id
1 'polypeptide(L)'
;MSGQRLVVSGLESGPAVGLAAGALAAALGGERAVRPVTVGLDLPLWRLLYDGEGRPPRTLDPMLHPWPLAAELYDWWSEGIDLTLFVVVEPALDRWQGVDGSRAIDVAARFDAPLVLVLDARDRGPTAAAGVLGVRALARRAELAGVIVVGGDDRGSGGELGALLREEVGLPLLGWIPPQLSEQFARELAGPTGVRQLGPKTASGSVQRLCREAATYIKLEEVEAAASRAGYLPGAERRVLVPAPVAAGLTLAVGWGPPLQPLALENIDTLQATGLTLAPLHLARDRELPPDISGLLLAGQLDEQRTDAFAANTGLHAALAAAIDEGLPTLAIGGGALLLLRRLADSHGRSHELAGVLAAEAELLEWYERPRYLRVRAAPGNPFDDGEDTLQELFDLEYLVLEREAPAYDVLGEGEAQGEGFAVGRCLATTLYPSLPARPQLTQRFVETMRAFGPRA
;
A
#
# COMPACT_ATOMS: atom_id res chain seq x y z
N MET A 1 -6.34 -14.39 18.56
CA MET A 1 -5.62 -13.10 18.46
C MET A 1 -6.20 -12.13 19.49
N SER A 2 -5.36 -11.59 20.35
CA SER A 2 -5.76 -10.68 21.45
C SER A 2 -5.20 -9.25 21.26
N GLY A 3 -4.60 -8.92 20.12
CA GLY A 3 -4.06 -7.60 19.85
C GLY A 3 -5.16 -6.53 19.78
N GLN A 4 -4.86 -5.31 20.25
CA GLN A 4 -5.77 -4.18 20.13
C GLN A 4 -5.98 -3.81 18.67
N ARG A 5 -7.18 -3.36 18.33
CA ARG A 5 -7.54 -2.96 16.97
C ARG A 5 -8.41 -1.71 17.00
N LEU A 6 -8.24 -0.89 15.99
CA LEU A 6 -9.05 0.30 15.77
C LEU A 6 -9.26 0.47 14.27
N VAL A 7 -10.46 0.84 13.87
CA VAL A 7 -10.77 1.21 12.49
C VAL A 7 -10.95 2.72 12.43
N VAL A 8 -10.43 3.35 11.41
CA VAL A 8 -10.58 4.79 11.15
C VAL A 8 -11.11 4.99 9.73
N SER A 9 -12.14 5.80 9.60
CA SER A 9 -12.66 6.24 8.31
C SER A 9 -13.38 7.57 8.44
N GLY A 10 -13.53 8.28 7.34
CA GLY A 10 -14.25 9.54 7.27
C GLY A 10 -15.72 9.40 6.96
N LEU A 11 -16.49 10.47 7.19
CA LEU A 11 -17.77 10.64 6.52
C LEU A 11 -17.61 10.90 5.03
N GLU A 12 -16.45 11.42 4.65
CA GLU A 12 -16.04 11.73 3.28
C GLU A 12 -14.58 11.33 3.09
N SER A 13 -14.20 11.04 1.86
CA SER A 13 -12.80 10.85 1.49
C SER A 13 -12.07 12.20 1.47
N GLY A 14 -10.80 12.22 1.86
CA GLY A 14 -10.02 13.43 1.72
C GLY A 14 -8.89 13.60 2.76
N PRO A 15 -8.21 14.78 2.72
CA PRO A 15 -7.05 15.06 3.56
C PRO A 15 -7.31 14.94 5.06
N ALA A 16 -8.55 15.20 5.51
CA ALA A 16 -8.91 15.11 6.92
C ALA A 16 -8.71 13.70 7.50
N VAL A 17 -9.08 12.66 6.73
CA VAL A 17 -8.87 11.26 7.14
C VAL A 17 -7.37 10.96 7.23
N GLY A 18 -6.58 11.40 6.26
CA GLY A 18 -5.13 11.24 6.26
C GLY A 18 -4.49 11.90 7.48
N LEU A 19 -4.85 13.15 7.78
CA LEU A 19 -4.32 13.88 8.95
C LEU A 19 -4.70 13.18 10.27
N ALA A 20 -5.96 12.77 10.42
CA ALA A 20 -6.41 12.07 11.62
C ALA A 20 -5.74 10.70 11.77
N ALA A 21 -5.60 9.94 10.69
CA ALA A 21 -4.92 8.64 10.69
C ALA A 21 -3.43 8.78 11.02
N GLY A 22 -2.74 9.77 10.43
CA GLY A 22 -1.36 10.09 10.73
C GLY A 22 -1.16 10.57 12.17
N ALA A 23 -2.08 11.39 12.69
CA ALA A 23 -2.08 11.83 14.08
C ALA A 23 -2.28 10.66 15.05
N LEU A 24 -3.21 9.75 14.76
CA LEU A 24 -3.43 8.54 15.55
C LEU A 24 -2.20 7.61 15.51
N ALA A 25 -1.62 7.38 14.34
CA ALA A 25 -0.41 6.58 14.22
C ALA A 25 0.75 7.17 15.04
N ALA A 26 0.91 8.50 15.01
CA ALA A 26 1.92 9.21 15.80
C ALA A 26 1.62 9.17 17.31
N ALA A 27 0.35 9.33 17.71
CA ALA A 27 -0.05 9.32 19.12
C ALA A 27 0.06 7.93 19.77
N LEU A 28 -0.35 6.89 19.03
CA LEU A 28 -0.37 5.51 19.49
C LEU A 28 0.99 4.81 19.41
N GLY A 29 1.94 5.35 18.62
CA GLY A 29 3.30 4.85 18.45
C GLY A 29 4.11 4.88 19.75
N GLY A 30 5.29 5.43 19.71
CA GLY A 30 6.17 5.48 20.88
C GLY A 30 6.75 4.11 21.23
N GLU A 31 6.46 3.59 22.41
CA GLU A 31 6.99 2.28 22.86
C GLU A 31 6.20 1.07 22.33
N ARG A 32 5.06 1.29 21.71
CA ARG A 32 4.16 0.23 21.21
C ARG A 32 4.46 -0.15 19.77
N ALA A 33 4.32 -1.43 19.47
CA ALA A 33 4.35 -1.93 18.12
C ALA A 33 2.99 -1.68 17.43
N VAL A 34 2.83 -0.50 16.84
CA VAL A 34 1.64 -0.15 16.05
C VAL A 34 1.83 -0.53 14.58
N ARG A 35 0.82 -1.16 14.00
CA ARG A 35 0.81 -1.47 12.56
C ARG A 35 -0.36 -0.79 11.87
N PRO A 36 -0.10 0.21 11.02
CA PRO A 36 -1.10 0.72 10.11
C PRO A 36 -1.42 -0.32 9.03
N VAL A 37 -2.72 -0.47 8.73
CA VAL A 37 -3.23 -1.31 7.64
C VAL A 37 -4.23 -0.49 6.86
N THR A 38 -3.93 -0.16 5.60
CA THR A 38 -4.90 0.48 4.71
C THR A 38 -5.88 -0.57 4.18
N VAL A 39 -7.14 -0.23 4.11
CA VAL A 39 -8.16 -1.05 3.45
C VAL A 39 -8.58 -0.35 2.17
N GLY A 40 -8.20 -0.94 1.05
CA GLY A 40 -8.10 -0.26 -0.24
C GLY A 40 -6.73 0.41 -0.40
N LEU A 41 -6.32 0.57 -1.66
CA LEU A 41 -5.05 1.21 -1.96
C LEU A 41 -5.23 2.72 -2.11
N ASP A 42 -4.53 3.46 -1.29
CA ASP A 42 -4.29 4.89 -1.42
C ASP A 42 -2.81 5.14 -1.13
N LEU A 43 -2.03 5.31 -2.19
CA LEU A 43 -0.58 5.50 -2.07
C LEU A 43 -0.18 6.71 -1.23
N PRO A 44 -0.87 7.87 -1.34
CA PRO A 44 -0.66 9.00 -0.46
C PRO A 44 -0.83 8.68 1.01
N LEU A 45 -1.93 8.02 1.33
CA LEU A 45 -2.21 7.60 2.70
C LEU A 45 -1.18 6.57 3.16
N TRP A 46 -0.82 5.60 2.30
CA TRP A 46 0.21 4.61 2.61
C TRP A 46 1.56 5.28 2.92
N ARG A 47 1.98 6.24 2.08
CA ARG A 47 3.22 7.00 2.28
C ARG A 47 3.17 7.87 3.53
N LEU A 48 2.02 8.45 3.82
CA LEU A 48 1.80 9.24 5.02
C LEU A 48 2.00 8.40 6.29
N LEU A 49 1.52 7.16 6.27
CA LEU A 49 1.62 6.24 7.39
C LEU A 49 3.00 5.55 7.50
N TYR A 50 3.84 5.71 6.48
CA TYR A 50 5.21 5.19 6.45
C TYR A 50 6.23 6.33 6.59
N ASP A 51 6.88 6.41 7.73
CA ASP A 51 7.90 7.43 8.03
C ASP A 51 9.30 7.09 7.48
N GLY A 52 9.46 5.92 6.87
CA GLY A 52 10.73 5.45 6.32
C GLY A 52 11.65 4.74 7.31
N GLU A 53 11.36 4.80 8.59
CA GLU A 53 12.21 4.22 9.66
C GLU A 53 11.51 3.08 10.42
N GLY A 54 10.19 3.10 10.46
CA GLY A 54 9.39 2.10 11.17
C GLY A 54 9.00 0.90 10.33
N ARG A 55 8.00 0.17 10.82
CA ARG A 55 7.39 -0.94 10.09
C ARG A 55 6.50 -0.36 8.99
N PRO A 56 6.68 -0.74 7.71
CA PRO A 56 5.84 -0.24 6.65
C PRO A 56 4.38 -0.65 6.86
N PRO A 57 3.43 0.22 6.45
CA PRO A 57 2.03 -0.13 6.45
C PRO A 57 1.76 -1.39 5.61
N ARG A 58 0.67 -2.08 5.90
CA ARG A 58 0.16 -3.18 5.08
C ARG A 58 -1.09 -2.71 4.34
N THR A 59 -1.44 -3.39 3.27
CA THR A 59 -2.66 -3.11 2.51
C THR A 59 -3.52 -4.35 2.41
N LEU A 60 -4.77 -4.24 2.86
CA LEU A 60 -5.82 -5.18 2.52
C LEU A 60 -6.61 -4.59 1.37
N ASP A 61 -6.47 -5.19 0.20
CA ASP A 61 -7.22 -4.75 -0.96
C ASP A 61 -8.45 -5.64 -1.16
N PRO A 62 -9.68 -5.13 -0.98
CA PRO A 62 -10.88 -5.95 -1.11
C PRO A 62 -11.12 -6.51 -2.52
N MET A 63 -10.54 -5.90 -3.56
CA MET A 63 -10.62 -6.42 -4.94
C MET A 63 -9.69 -7.62 -5.15
N LEU A 64 -8.49 -7.58 -4.56
CA LEU A 64 -7.44 -8.59 -4.74
C LEU A 64 -7.48 -9.66 -3.64
N HIS A 65 -7.92 -9.29 -2.44
CA HIS A 65 -7.92 -10.16 -1.27
C HIS A 65 -9.35 -10.52 -0.85
N PRO A 66 -9.91 -11.64 -1.33
CA PRO A 66 -11.16 -12.16 -0.77
C PRO A 66 -11.06 -12.27 0.75
N TRP A 67 -12.17 -12.04 1.45
CA TRP A 67 -12.15 -11.93 2.91
C TRP A 67 -11.49 -13.10 3.67
N PRO A 68 -11.58 -14.37 3.24
CA PRO A 68 -10.81 -15.44 3.90
C PRO A 68 -9.30 -15.22 3.81
N LEU A 69 -8.81 -14.75 2.64
CA LEU A 69 -7.40 -14.40 2.44
C LEU A 69 -7.02 -13.15 3.25
N ALA A 70 -7.88 -12.11 3.25
CA ALA A 70 -7.65 -10.91 4.04
C ALA A 70 -7.51 -11.22 5.55
N ALA A 71 -8.30 -12.16 6.07
CA ALA A 71 -8.20 -12.62 7.45
C ALA A 71 -6.88 -13.37 7.71
N GLU A 72 -6.44 -14.21 6.77
CA GLU A 72 -5.16 -14.93 6.85
C GLU A 72 -3.96 -13.97 6.82
N LEU A 73 -3.97 -12.99 5.91
CA LEU A 73 -2.96 -11.93 5.83
C LEU A 73 -2.89 -11.13 7.12
N TYR A 74 -4.05 -10.74 7.66
CA TYR A 74 -4.11 -10.03 8.93
C TYR A 74 -3.56 -10.87 10.09
N ASP A 75 -3.93 -12.16 10.18
CA ASP A 75 -3.42 -13.08 11.20
C ASP A 75 -1.89 -13.16 11.15
N TRP A 76 -1.32 -13.27 9.96
CA TRP A 76 0.12 -13.26 9.74
C TRP A 76 0.78 -11.95 10.18
N TRP A 77 0.17 -10.81 9.85
CA TRP A 77 0.74 -9.50 10.17
C TRP A 77 0.56 -9.07 11.61
N SER A 78 -0.38 -9.64 12.32
CA SER A 78 -0.68 -9.27 13.72
C SER A 78 0.31 -9.87 14.72
N GLU A 79 1.18 -10.78 14.30
CA GLU A 79 2.17 -11.39 15.18
C GLU A 79 3.19 -10.35 15.67
N GLY A 80 3.33 -10.24 17.01
CA GLY A 80 4.21 -9.26 17.64
C GLY A 80 3.76 -7.80 17.46
N ILE A 81 2.48 -7.55 17.21
CA ILE A 81 1.87 -6.23 17.10
C ILE A 81 0.94 -6.00 18.28
N ASP A 82 1.14 -4.87 18.97
CA ASP A 82 0.33 -4.48 20.12
C ASP A 82 -1.01 -3.89 19.67
N LEU A 83 -0.99 -3.09 18.59
CA LEU A 83 -2.17 -2.43 18.05
C LEU A 83 -2.15 -2.38 16.53
N THR A 84 -3.25 -2.79 15.89
CA THR A 84 -3.49 -2.60 14.48
C THR A 84 -4.43 -1.42 14.24
N LEU A 85 -3.99 -0.45 13.44
CA LEU A 85 -4.76 0.69 13.01
C LEU A 85 -5.22 0.48 11.57
N PHE A 86 -6.46 0.01 11.39
CA PHE A 86 -7.07 -0.07 10.06
C PHE A 86 -7.51 1.31 9.60
N VAL A 87 -7.04 1.75 8.44
CA VAL A 87 -7.47 3.00 7.82
C VAL A 87 -8.22 2.67 6.53
N VAL A 88 -9.54 2.85 6.56
CA VAL A 88 -10.38 2.58 5.41
C VAL A 88 -10.42 3.82 4.52
N VAL A 89 -10.01 3.66 3.27
CA VAL A 89 -9.81 4.74 2.30
C VAL A 89 -11.13 5.41 1.92
N GLU A 90 -12.15 4.60 1.66
CA GLU A 90 -13.47 5.12 1.29
C GLU A 90 -14.24 5.65 2.52
N PRO A 91 -15.23 6.53 2.31
CA PRO A 91 -16.15 6.96 3.36
C PRO A 91 -16.81 5.79 4.08
N ALA A 92 -17.18 6.00 5.32
CA ALA A 92 -17.62 4.94 6.24
C ALA A 92 -18.75 4.03 5.72
N LEU A 93 -19.60 4.53 4.83
CA LEU A 93 -20.71 3.78 4.23
C LEU A 93 -20.48 3.39 2.76
N ASP A 94 -19.41 3.87 2.15
CA ASP A 94 -19.10 3.59 0.75
C ASP A 94 -18.27 2.31 0.61
N ARG A 95 -18.41 1.67 -0.53
CA ARG A 95 -17.73 0.43 -0.84
C ARG A 95 -16.51 0.68 -1.71
N TRP A 96 -15.41 0.06 -1.37
CA TRP A 96 -14.24 0.04 -2.25
C TRP A 96 -14.60 -0.63 -3.58
N GLN A 97 -14.57 0.15 -4.66
CA GLN A 97 -14.87 -0.36 -6.02
C GLN A 97 -16.15 -1.22 -6.11
N GLY A 98 -17.14 -0.96 -5.24
CA GLY A 98 -18.38 -1.72 -5.21
C GLY A 98 -18.31 -3.08 -4.51
N VAL A 99 -17.18 -3.48 -3.95
CA VAL A 99 -16.99 -4.79 -3.28
C VAL A 99 -17.84 -4.89 -2.02
N ASP A 100 -18.59 -5.97 -1.90
CA ASP A 100 -19.38 -6.24 -0.72
C ASP A 100 -18.53 -6.46 0.53
N GLY A 101 -18.95 -5.84 1.63
CA GLY A 101 -18.27 -5.97 2.91
C GLY A 101 -17.01 -5.11 3.06
N SER A 102 -16.73 -4.17 2.13
CA SER A 102 -15.56 -3.29 2.17
C SER A 102 -15.80 -1.93 2.83
N ARG A 103 -17.04 -1.61 3.23
CA ARG A 103 -17.33 -0.38 3.99
C ARG A 103 -16.61 -0.40 5.34
N ALA A 104 -16.24 0.75 5.86
CA ALA A 104 -15.59 0.82 7.17
C ALA A 104 -16.41 0.15 8.29
N ILE A 105 -17.72 0.27 8.25
CA ILE A 105 -18.62 -0.43 9.19
C ILE A 105 -18.59 -1.96 9.03
N ASP A 106 -18.34 -2.48 7.82
CA ASP A 106 -18.21 -3.91 7.57
C ASP A 106 -16.83 -4.42 8.03
N VAL A 107 -15.78 -3.64 7.78
CA VAL A 107 -14.41 -3.91 8.25
C VAL A 107 -14.36 -3.93 9.77
N ALA A 108 -14.96 -2.93 10.42
CA ALA A 108 -15.06 -2.86 11.87
C ALA A 108 -15.77 -4.09 12.47
N ALA A 109 -16.90 -4.48 11.90
CA ALA A 109 -17.64 -5.67 12.34
C ALA A 109 -16.87 -6.96 12.08
N ARG A 110 -16.12 -7.06 10.99
CA ARG A 110 -15.38 -8.25 10.59
C ARG A 110 -14.16 -8.50 11.45
N PHE A 111 -13.43 -7.42 11.78
CA PHE A 111 -12.25 -7.49 12.63
C PHE A 111 -12.58 -7.27 14.12
N ASP A 112 -13.86 -7.20 14.46
CA ASP A 112 -14.34 -6.92 15.82
C ASP A 112 -13.56 -5.78 16.46
N ALA A 113 -13.50 -4.65 15.72
CA ALA A 113 -12.69 -3.49 16.05
C ALA A 113 -13.57 -2.24 16.15
N PRO A 114 -13.42 -1.43 17.19
CA PRO A 114 -14.15 -0.17 17.30
C PRO A 114 -13.79 0.79 16.15
N LEU A 115 -14.81 1.51 15.64
CA LEU A 115 -14.67 2.47 14.54
C LEU A 115 -14.62 3.90 15.07
N VAL A 116 -13.55 4.61 14.74
CA VAL A 116 -13.42 6.06 14.91
C VAL A 116 -13.83 6.76 13.60
N LEU A 117 -14.81 7.64 13.71
CA LEU A 117 -15.22 8.47 12.57
C LEU A 117 -14.42 9.78 12.53
N VAL A 118 -13.97 10.14 11.34
CA VAL A 118 -13.35 11.44 11.07
C VAL A 118 -14.38 12.34 10.41
N LEU A 119 -14.63 13.50 11.01
CA LEU A 119 -15.52 14.52 10.51
C LEU A 119 -14.70 15.72 10.03
N ASP A 120 -14.67 15.96 8.72
CA ASP A 120 -14.15 17.22 8.19
C ASP A 120 -15.17 18.32 8.44
N ALA A 121 -14.84 19.23 9.35
CA ALA A 121 -15.71 20.31 9.77
C ALA A 121 -15.36 21.66 9.11
N ARG A 122 -14.44 21.67 8.14
CA ARG A 122 -14.12 22.88 7.39
C ARG A 122 -15.35 23.34 6.63
N ASP A 123 -15.69 24.61 6.78
CA ASP A 123 -16.86 25.24 6.14
C ASP A 123 -18.20 24.55 6.47
N ARG A 124 -18.25 23.80 7.57
CA ARG A 124 -19.45 23.07 8.00
C ARG A 124 -19.91 23.49 9.38
N GLY A 125 -21.17 23.75 9.48
CA GLY A 125 -21.83 24.04 10.74
C GLY A 125 -22.29 22.77 11.48
N PRO A 126 -23.12 22.97 12.53
CA PRO A 126 -23.67 21.90 13.36
C PRO A 126 -24.41 20.80 12.59
N THR A 127 -24.95 21.10 11.39
CA THR A 127 -25.61 20.13 10.51
C THR A 127 -24.73 18.93 10.15
N ALA A 128 -23.40 19.06 10.22
CA ALA A 128 -22.48 17.97 9.99
C ALA A 128 -22.67 16.78 10.95
N ALA A 129 -23.22 17.02 12.15
CA ALA A 129 -23.58 15.99 13.12
C ALA A 129 -24.63 15.01 12.56
N ALA A 130 -25.48 15.43 11.62
CA ALA A 130 -26.48 14.56 11.00
C ALA A 130 -25.82 13.40 10.20
N GLY A 131 -24.68 13.65 9.55
CA GLY A 131 -23.92 12.60 8.87
C GLY A 131 -23.41 11.54 9.84
N VAL A 132 -22.86 11.96 10.97
CA VAL A 132 -22.39 11.06 12.06
C VAL A 132 -23.56 10.25 12.61
N LEU A 133 -24.71 10.87 12.86
CA LEU A 133 -25.92 10.19 13.32
C LEU A 133 -26.40 9.16 12.28
N GLY A 134 -26.34 9.49 10.98
CA GLY A 134 -26.66 8.57 9.90
C GLY A 134 -25.77 7.33 9.89
N VAL A 135 -24.45 7.49 10.03
CA VAL A 135 -23.51 6.37 10.14
C VAL A 135 -23.85 5.53 11.37
N ARG A 136 -24.07 6.17 12.53
CA ARG A 136 -24.44 5.47 13.78
C ARG A 136 -25.71 4.63 13.61
N ALA A 137 -26.72 5.15 12.94
CA ALA A 137 -27.98 4.43 12.72
C ALA A 137 -27.82 3.21 11.80
N LEU A 138 -26.84 3.27 10.87
CA LEU A 138 -26.58 2.21 9.88
C LEU A 138 -25.51 1.19 10.36
N ALA A 139 -24.65 1.57 11.28
CA ALA A 139 -23.56 0.74 11.81
C ALA A 139 -24.03 -0.31 12.83
N ARG A 140 -25.05 -1.08 12.49
CA ARG A 140 -25.72 -2.01 13.45
C ARG A 140 -24.83 -3.08 14.04
N ARG A 141 -23.73 -3.44 13.38
CA ARG A 141 -22.80 -4.51 13.78
C ARG A 141 -21.42 -4.01 14.15
N ALA A 142 -21.18 -2.71 14.00
CA ALA A 142 -19.92 -2.08 14.32
C ALA A 142 -20.08 -1.17 15.53
N GLU A 143 -19.17 -1.24 16.46
CA GLU A 143 -19.09 -0.29 17.57
C GLU A 143 -18.49 1.02 17.08
N LEU A 144 -19.21 2.13 17.22
CA LEU A 144 -18.64 3.47 17.01
C LEU A 144 -17.96 3.93 18.28
N ALA A 145 -16.63 4.04 18.23
CA ALA A 145 -15.81 4.45 19.38
C ALA A 145 -15.94 5.92 19.72
N GLY A 146 -16.13 6.76 18.71
CA GLY A 146 -16.23 8.20 18.85
C GLY A 146 -15.87 8.94 17.56
N VAL A 147 -15.70 10.26 17.68
CA VAL A 147 -15.46 11.16 16.54
C VAL A 147 -14.18 11.96 16.74
N ILE A 148 -13.36 12.05 15.69
CA ILE A 148 -12.29 13.06 15.59
C ILE A 148 -12.77 14.13 14.63
N VAL A 149 -12.86 15.37 15.09
CA VAL A 149 -13.21 16.53 14.26
C VAL A 149 -11.95 17.17 13.73
N VAL A 150 -11.89 17.42 12.43
CA VAL A 150 -10.75 18.04 11.75
C VAL A 150 -11.20 19.35 11.12
N GLY A 151 -10.48 20.42 11.37
CA GLY A 151 -10.79 21.74 10.79
C GLY A 151 -12.01 22.43 11.36
N GLY A 152 -12.44 22.05 12.56
CA GLY A 152 -13.54 22.72 13.27
C GLY A 152 -13.17 24.14 13.71
N ASP A 153 -14.16 24.89 14.15
CA ASP A 153 -14.01 26.27 14.61
C ASP A 153 -13.08 26.40 15.83
N ASP A 154 -12.64 27.64 16.12
CA ASP A 154 -11.69 27.92 17.22
C ASP A 154 -12.27 27.68 18.62
N ARG A 155 -13.59 27.47 18.75
CA ARG A 155 -14.25 27.14 20.02
C ARG A 155 -14.07 25.68 20.42
N GLY A 156 -13.48 24.87 19.51
CA GLY A 156 -13.11 23.49 19.76
C GLY A 156 -14.29 22.62 20.18
N SER A 157 -14.04 21.66 21.05
CA SER A 157 -15.07 20.72 21.52
C SER A 157 -16.21 21.37 22.33
N GLY A 158 -16.07 22.63 22.71
CA GLY A 158 -17.10 23.40 23.44
C GLY A 158 -18.11 24.10 22.52
N GLY A 159 -17.88 24.12 21.21
CA GLY A 159 -18.82 24.71 20.25
C GLY A 159 -20.09 23.89 20.04
N GLU A 160 -21.03 24.46 19.28
CA GLU A 160 -22.35 23.86 19.03
C GLU A 160 -22.27 22.47 18.38
N LEU A 161 -21.36 22.28 17.42
CA LEU A 161 -21.11 20.98 16.81
C LEU A 161 -20.65 19.94 17.85
N GLY A 162 -19.72 20.34 18.73
CA GLY A 162 -19.24 19.46 19.79
C GLY A 162 -20.32 19.08 20.80
N ALA A 163 -21.23 20.00 21.13
CA ALA A 163 -22.38 19.73 21.97
C ALA A 163 -23.35 18.73 21.32
N LEU A 164 -23.71 18.95 20.05
CA LEU A 164 -24.58 18.03 19.30
C LEU A 164 -24.00 16.62 19.20
N LEU A 165 -22.71 16.49 18.92
CA LEU A 165 -22.07 15.17 18.85
C LEU A 165 -22.11 14.41 20.17
N ARG A 166 -21.94 15.10 21.30
CA ARG A 166 -22.01 14.46 22.62
C ARG A 166 -23.42 14.19 23.10
N GLU A 167 -24.31 15.18 22.96
CA GLU A 167 -25.63 15.19 23.61
C GLU A 167 -26.68 14.49 22.74
N GLU A 168 -26.71 14.78 21.43
CA GLU A 168 -27.73 14.26 20.54
C GLU A 168 -27.26 13.02 19.80
N VAL A 169 -26.01 13.01 19.29
CA VAL A 169 -25.46 11.82 18.64
C VAL A 169 -24.99 10.81 19.67
N GLY A 170 -24.60 11.23 20.88
CA GLY A 170 -24.17 10.36 21.97
C GLY A 170 -22.84 9.63 21.69
N LEU A 171 -21.93 10.29 20.99
CA LEU A 171 -20.57 9.79 20.74
C LEU A 171 -19.52 10.70 21.39
N PRO A 172 -18.47 10.12 22.01
CA PRO A 172 -17.39 10.89 22.57
C PRO A 172 -16.57 11.58 21.47
N LEU A 173 -16.05 12.77 21.79
CA LEU A 173 -15.07 13.45 20.96
C LEU A 173 -13.68 12.96 21.35
N LEU A 174 -13.04 12.19 20.47
CA LEU A 174 -11.71 11.61 20.65
C LEU A 174 -10.59 12.57 20.24
N GLY A 175 -10.92 13.66 19.56
CA GLY A 175 -9.98 14.70 19.16
C GLY A 175 -10.66 15.86 18.45
N TRP A 176 -9.97 17.01 18.48
CA TRP A 176 -10.41 18.23 17.79
C TRP A 176 -9.20 18.93 17.17
N ILE A 177 -8.88 18.59 15.92
CA ILE A 177 -7.72 19.12 15.20
C ILE A 177 -8.11 20.50 14.62
N PRO A 178 -7.34 21.57 14.93
CA PRO A 178 -7.70 22.92 14.54
C PRO A 178 -7.60 23.16 13.02
N PRO A 179 -8.34 24.16 12.48
CA PRO A 179 -8.40 24.42 11.03
C PRO A 179 -7.04 24.78 10.43
N GLN A 180 -6.17 25.47 11.17
CA GLN A 180 -4.86 25.88 10.70
C GLN A 180 -3.97 24.67 10.33
N LEU A 181 -3.97 23.61 11.14
CA LEU A 181 -3.25 22.37 10.84
C LEU A 181 -3.85 21.63 9.66
N SER A 182 -5.18 21.57 9.60
CA SER A 182 -5.91 20.93 8.51
C SER A 182 -5.65 21.62 7.16
N GLU A 183 -5.67 22.95 7.13
CA GLU A 183 -5.39 23.73 5.93
C GLU A 183 -3.92 23.61 5.50
N GLN A 184 -3.00 23.66 6.47
CA GLN A 184 -1.59 23.50 6.17
C GLN A 184 -1.31 22.09 5.62
N PHE A 185 -1.88 21.07 6.24
CA PHE A 185 -1.75 19.70 5.78
C PHE A 185 -2.31 19.53 4.35
N ALA A 186 -3.49 20.08 4.07
CA ALA A 186 -4.08 20.02 2.73
C ALA A 186 -3.21 20.73 1.67
N ARG A 187 -2.58 21.88 2.02
CA ARG A 187 -1.66 22.58 1.13
C ARG A 187 -0.38 21.79 0.87
N GLU A 188 0.19 21.16 1.89
CA GLU A 188 1.39 20.30 1.73
C GLU A 188 1.10 19.10 0.82
N LEU A 189 -0.11 18.52 0.93
CA LEU A 189 -0.54 17.45 0.05
C LEU A 189 -0.82 17.89 -1.39
N ALA A 190 -1.38 19.10 -1.58
CA ALA A 190 -1.72 19.59 -2.90
C ALA A 190 -0.48 19.99 -3.73
N GLY A 191 0.64 20.31 -3.08
CA GLY A 191 1.84 20.81 -3.76
C GLY A 191 1.64 22.17 -4.43
N PRO A 192 2.66 22.69 -5.14
CA PRO A 192 2.66 24.04 -5.70
C PRO A 192 1.64 24.29 -6.81
N THR A 193 1.17 23.25 -7.47
CA THR A 193 0.26 23.35 -8.64
C THR A 193 -1.22 23.19 -8.26
N GLY A 194 -1.55 22.97 -6.98
CA GLY A 194 -2.94 22.75 -6.54
C GLY A 194 -3.54 21.40 -7.03
N VAL A 195 -2.84 20.70 -7.90
CA VAL A 195 -3.15 19.31 -8.24
C VAL A 195 -2.62 18.44 -7.12
N ARG A 196 -3.36 17.39 -6.72
CA ARG A 196 -2.87 16.39 -5.77
C ARG A 196 -1.59 15.76 -6.29
N GLN A 197 -0.49 16.46 -6.13
CA GLN A 197 0.84 15.92 -6.40
C GLN A 197 1.22 15.02 -5.23
N LEU A 198 0.94 13.75 -5.41
CA LEU A 198 1.31 12.71 -4.47
C LEU A 198 2.68 12.15 -4.79
N GLY A 199 3.56 13.03 -5.24
CA GLY A 199 4.98 12.73 -5.37
C GLY A 199 5.61 12.41 -4.00
N PRO A 200 6.86 11.95 -3.98
CA PRO A 200 7.61 11.59 -2.76
C PRO A 200 7.76 12.71 -1.72
N LYS A 201 7.32 13.92 -2.04
CA LYS A 201 7.26 15.05 -1.09
C LYS A 201 6.19 14.86 0.01
N THR A 202 5.22 13.96 -0.16
CA THR A 202 4.16 13.75 0.85
C THR A 202 4.64 13.04 2.11
N ALA A 203 5.72 12.28 2.05
CA ALA A 203 6.44 11.80 3.22
C ALA A 203 7.52 12.80 3.70
N SER A 204 7.41 14.08 3.29
CA SER A 204 8.35 15.10 3.73
C SER A 204 8.28 15.27 5.24
N GLY A 205 9.40 15.58 5.87
CA GLY A 205 9.45 15.85 7.31
C GLY A 205 8.48 16.95 7.78
N SER A 206 7.91 17.76 6.85
CA SER A 206 6.84 18.72 7.16
C SER A 206 5.50 18.05 7.41
N VAL A 207 5.09 17.10 6.58
CA VAL A 207 3.82 16.36 6.73
C VAL A 207 3.87 15.51 7.99
N GLN A 208 4.97 14.82 8.25
CA GLN A 208 5.16 14.05 9.49
C GLN A 208 5.14 14.93 10.75
N ARG A 209 5.70 16.13 10.67
CA ARG A 209 5.59 17.11 11.78
C ARG A 209 4.15 17.53 12.03
N LEU A 210 3.38 17.80 10.98
CA LEU A 210 1.96 18.14 11.10
C LEU A 210 1.16 17.02 11.74
N CYS A 211 1.41 15.76 11.40
CA CYS A 211 0.78 14.61 12.05
C CYS A 211 1.15 14.53 13.53
N ARG A 212 2.42 14.72 13.91
CA ARG A 212 2.85 14.76 15.33
C ARG A 212 2.25 15.94 16.09
N GLU A 213 2.13 17.09 15.46
CA GLU A 213 1.46 18.24 16.06
C GLU A 213 -0.04 17.96 16.24
N ALA A 214 -0.71 17.43 15.21
CA ALA A 214 -2.11 17.04 15.28
C ALA A 214 -2.37 15.96 16.35
N ALA A 215 -1.41 15.09 16.62
CA ALA A 215 -1.48 14.08 17.66
C ALA A 215 -1.71 14.69 19.08
N THR A 216 -1.24 15.91 19.32
CA THR A 216 -1.45 16.61 20.61
C THR A 216 -2.90 17.00 20.86
N TYR A 217 -3.74 16.98 19.82
CA TYR A 217 -5.17 17.25 19.89
C TYR A 217 -6.03 15.97 20.00
N ILE A 218 -5.38 14.81 20.07
CA ILE A 218 -6.04 13.51 20.26
C ILE A 218 -6.08 13.19 21.76
N LYS A 219 -7.23 12.75 22.22
CA LYS A 219 -7.40 12.25 23.57
C LYS A 219 -6.93 10.79 23.66
N LEU A 220 -5.63 10.62 23.80
CA LEU A 220 -4.96 9.33 23.67
C LEU A 220 -5.55 8.27 24.59
N GLU A 221 -5.80 8.59 25.86
CA GLU A 221 -6.38 7.65 26.84
C GLU A 221 -7.75 7.12 26.40
N GLU A 222 -8.61 8.00 25.84
CA GLU A 222 -9.93 7.62 25.34
C GLU A 222 -9.82 6.72 24.08
N VAL A 223 -8.85 7.02 23.21
CA VAL A 223 -8.56 6.20 22.01
C VAL A 223 -8.02 4.83 22.39
N GLU A 224 -7.09 4.77 23.32
CA GLU A 224 -6.55 3.51 23.84
C GLU A 224 -7.61 2.66 24.55
N ALA A 225 -8.46 3.31 25.34
CA ALA A 225 -9.62 2.65 25.95
C ALA A 225 -10.59 2.13 24.88
N ALA A 226 -10.76 2.86 23.79
CA ALA A 226 -11.54 2.37 22.64
C ALA A 226 -10.89 1.15 22.01
N ALA A 227 -9.62 1.22 21.64
CA ALA A 227 -8.89 0.13 21.00
C ALA A 227 -8.86 -1.16 21.84
N SER A 228 -8.84 -1.01 23.17
CA SER A 228 -8.86 -2.15 24.10
C SER A 228 -10.21 -2.88 24.17
N ARG A 229 -11.29 -2.29 23.63
CA ARG A 229 -12.60 -2.96 23.51
C ARG A 229 -12.70 -3.88 22.31
N ALA A 230 -11.68 -3.94 21.46
CA ALA A 230 -11.64 -4.91 20.37
C ALA A 230 -11.83 -6.35 20.91
N GLY A 231 -12.78 -7.07 20.36
CA GLY A 231 -13.15 -8.39 20.84
C GLY A 231 -12.13 -9.47 20.49
N TYR A 232 -12.42 -10.70 20.89
CA TYR A 232 -11.58 -11.84 20.52
C TYR A 232 -11.80 -12.22 19.07
N LEU A 233 -10.75 -12.18 18.27
CA LEU A 233 -10.78 -12.66 16.90
C LEU A 233 -10.14 -14.05 16.83
N PRO A 234 -10.85 -15.10 16.38
CA PRO A 234 -10.25 -16.41 16.18
C PRO A 234 -9.15 -16.32 15.11
N GLY A 235 -8.10 -17.12 15.23
CA GLY A 235 -7.06 -17.23 14.21
C GLY A 235 -7.66 -17.65 12.88
N ALA A 236 -7.16 -17.11 11.78
CA ALA A 236 -7.58 -17.51 10.46
C ALA A 236 -7.04 -18.89 10.10
N GLU A 237 -7.79 -19.63 9.32
CA GLU A 237 -7.28 -20.86 8.70
C GLU A 237 -6.20 -20.47 7.68
N ARG A 238 -4.96 -20.89 7.92
CA ARG A 238 -3.85 -20.61 7.00
C ARG A 238 -3.89 -21.59 5.84
N ARG A 239 -4.02 -21.08 4.64
CA ARG A 239 -4.06 -21.86 3.39
C ARG A 239 -2.97 -21.45 2.41
N VAL A 240 -2.55 -20.19 2.47
CA VAL A 240 -1.55 -19.58 1.56
C VAL A 240 -0.25 -19.28 2.31
N LEU A 241 -0.35 -18.63 3.47
CA LEU A 241 0.80 -18.32 4.32
C LEU A 241 1.14 -19.47 5.28
N VAL A 242 1.19 -20.67 4.73
CA VAL A 242 1.58 -21.87 5.48
C VAL A 242 3.11 -21.99 5.39
N PRO A 243 3.85 -21.93 6.51
CA PRO A 243 5.28 -22.19 6.48
C PRO A 243 5.54 -23.60 5.91
N ALA A 244 6.07 -23.65 4.70
CA ALA A 244 6.35 -24.90 4.01
C ALA A 244 7.76 -24.83 3.42
N PRO A 245 8.66 -25.82 3.67
CA PRO A 245 10.03 -25.78 3.20
C PRO A 245 10.16 -26.16 1.71
N VAL A 246 9.13 -25.83 0.90
CA VAL A 246 9.13 -26.17 -0.53
C VAL A 246 10.23 -25.46 -1.30
N ALA A 247 10.72 -24.33 -0.81
CA ALA A 247 11.84 -23.58 -1.40
C ALA A 247 13.09 -23.58 -0.52
N ALA A 248 13.21 -24.49 0.44
CA ALA A 248 14.38 -24.58 1.31
C ALA A 248 15.67 -24.75 0.49
N GLY A 249 16.70 -24.01 0.86
CA GLY A 249 17.99 -24.00 0.18
C GLY A 249 18.06 -23.10 -1.06
N LEU A 250 16.96 -22.42 -1.43
CA LEU A 250 16.98 -21.39 -2.48
C LEU A 250 17.12 -20.01 -1.85
N THR A 251 17.90 -19.15 -2.49
CA THR A 251 18.08 -17.75 -2.07
C THR A 251 17.48 -16.81 -3.10
N LEU A 252 16.61 -15.90 -2.64
CA LEU A 252 16.00 -14.86 -3.44
C LEU A 252 16.65 -13.51 -3.12
N ALA A 253 17.31 -12.90 -4.10
CA ALA A 253 17.72 -11.51 -3.97
C ALA A 253 16.49 -10.60 -4.04
N VAL A 254 16.37 -9.70 -3.07
CA VAL A 254 15.24 -8.75 -3.00
C VAL A 254 15.79 -7.34 -3.08
N GLY A 255 15.42 -6.63 -4.16
CA GLY A 255 15.77 -5.23 -4.35
C GLY A 255 15.08 -4.35 -3.29
N TRP A 256 15.85 -3.51 -2.64
CA TRP A 256 15.36 -2.58 -1.63
C TRP A 256 16.09 -1.24 -1.64
N GLY A 257 15.52 -0.27 -0.95
CA GLY A 257 16.04 1.09 -0.89
C GLY A 257 15.79 1.87 -2.19
N PRO A 258 16.19 3.15 -2.21
CA PRO A 258 15.96 3.98 -3.40
C PRO A 258 16.51 3.33 -4.68
N PRO A 259 15.77 3.42 -5.77
CA PRO A 259 14.56 4.21 -6.00
C PRO A 259 13.24 3.48 -5.73
N LEU A 260 13.23 2.28 -5.16
CA LEU A 260 11.99 1.57 -4.85
C LEU A 260 11.52 1.85 -3.43
N GLN A 261 10.24 2.16 -3.30
CA GLN A 261 9.52 2.17 -2.03
C GLN A 261 8.81 0.83 -1.86
N PRO A 262 8.85 0.21 -0.66
CA PRO A 262 8.21 -1.07 -0.43
C PRO A 262 6.70 -0.95 -0.59
N LEU A 263 6.12 -1.82 -1.40
CA LEU A 263 4.69 -1.92 -1.65
C LEU A 263 4.33 -3.38 -1.93
N ALA A 264 3.07 -3.77 -1.75
CA ALA A 264 2.61 -5.16 -1.91
C ALA A 264 3.49 -6.16 -1.13
N LEU A 265 3.73 -5.84 0.14
CA LEU A 265 4.62 -6.61 1.02
C LEU A 265 4.11 -8.03 1.31
N GLU A 266 2.83 -8.28 1.10
CA GLU A 266 2.23 -9.62 1.14
C GLU A 266 2.88 -10.57 0.12
N ASN A 267 3.43 -10.05 -0.96
CA ASN A 267 4.17 -10.83 -1.93
C ASN A 267 5.47 -11.36 -1.32
N ILE A 268 6.19 -10.53 -0.57
CA ILE A 268 7.41 -10.94 0.15
C ILE A 268 7.07 -11.96 1.24
N ASP A 269 6.00 -11.71 2.02
CA ASP A 269 5.53 -12.65 3.05
C ASP A 269 5.18 -14.01 2.45
N THR A 270 4.51 -14.02 1.29
CA THR A 270 4.14 -15.25 0.59
C THR A 270 5.37 -16.03 0.13
N LEU A 271 6.33 -15.36 -0.48
CA LEU A 271 7.58 -15.98 -0.89
C LEU A 271 8.37 -16.49 0.33
N GLN A 272 8.43 -15.73 1.40
CA GLN A 272 9.10 -16.15 2.64
C GLN A 272 8.42 -17.38 3.27
N ALA A 273 7.10 -17.47 3.22
CA ALA A 273 6.36 -18.62 3.74
C ALA A 273 6.70 -19.93 2.98
N THR A 274 7.20 -19.85 1.74
CA THR A 274 7.68 -21.03 1.01
C THR A 274 9.01 -21.59 1.52
N GLY A 275 9.69 -20.90 2.46
CA GLY A 275 10.99 -21.30 3.00
C GLY A 275 12.19 -20.73 2.24
N LEU A 276 11.98 -19.73 1.36
CA LEU A 276 13.07 -19.00 0.70
C LEU A 276 13.92 -18.23 1.72
N THR A 277 15.23 -18.26 1.51
CA THR A 277 16.15 -17.31 2.16
C THR A 277 16.12 -15.99 1.37
N LEU A 278 15.85 -14.88 2.05
CA LEU A 278 15.88 -13.57 1.42
C LEU A 278 17.24 -12.91 1.58
N ALA A 279 17.88 -12.53 0.48
CA ALA A 279 19.13 -11.78 0.44
C ALA A 279 18.83 -10.33 0.02
N PRO A 280 19.08 -9.34 0.88
CA PRO A 280 18.82 -7.94 0.52
C PRO A 280 19.82 -7.47 -0.55
N LEU A 281 19.33 -6.75 -1.56
CA LEU A 281 20.09 -6.07 -2.60
C LEU A 281 19.78 -4.58 -2.55
N HIS A 282 20.72 -3.76 -2.09
CA HIS A 282 20.51 -2.31 -1.99
C HIS A 282 20.76 -1.63 -3.33
N LEU A 283 19.68 -1.24 -4.02
CA LEU A 283 19.69 -0.80 -5.41
C LEU A 283 20.60 0.42 -5.70
N ALA A 284 20.74 1.34 -4.75
CA ALA A 284 21.58 2.55 -4.93
C ALA A 284 23.04 2.37 -4.49
N ARG A 285 23.42 1.25 -3.85
CA ARG A 285 24.74 1.08 -3.23
C ARG A 285 25.50 -0.14 -3.71
N ASP A 286 24.81 -1.29 -3.80
CA ASP A 286 25.45 -2.54 -4.19
C ASP A 286 25.75 -2.50 -5.69
N ARG A 287 26.91 -2.97 -6.07
CA ARG A 287 27.37 -2.99 -7.47
C ARG A 287 27.33 -4.38 -8.09
N GLU A 288 27.09 -5.38 -7.27
CA GLU A 288 27.05 -6.79 -7.61
C GLU A 288 25.84 -7.44 -6.96
N LEU A 289 25.39 -8.55 -7.51
CA LEU A 289 24.32 -9.35 -6.91
C LEU A 289 24.87 -10.15 -5.72
N PRO A 290 24.05 -10.44 -4.70
CA PRO A 290 24.44 -11.36 -3.64
C PRO A 290 24.87 -12.73 -4.23
N PRO A 291 25.83 -13.42 -3.60
CA PRO A 291 26.26 -14.74 -4.07
C PRO A 291 25.17 -15.79 -3.85
N ASP A 292 25.26 -16.89 -4.56
CA ASP A 292 24.44 -18.10 -4.41
C ASP A 292 22.92 -17.85 -4.56
N ILE A 293 22.52 -16.80 -5.28
CA ILE A 293 21.12 -16.53 -5.52
C ILE A 293 20.54 -17.45 -6.59
N SER A 294 19.28 -17.83 -6.41
CA SER A 294 18.50 -18.65 -7.33
C SER A 294 17.42 -17.85 -8.04
N GLY A 295 17.17 -16.61 -7.63
CA GLY A 295 16.19 -15.72 -8.22
C GLY A 295 16.33 -14.28 -7.75
N LEU A 296 15.61 -13.39 -8.43
CA LEU A 296 15.59 -11.95 -8.17
C LEU A 296 14.16 -11.42 -8.10
N LEU A 297 13.87 -10.64 -7.07
CA LEU A 297 12.63 -9.87 -6.92
C LEU A 297 12.96 -8.39 -6.90
N LEU A 298 12.43 -7.65 -7.86
CA LEU A 298 12.42 -6.19 -7.88
C LEU A 298 10.97 -5.74 -7.77
N ALA A 299 10.51 -5.40 -6.57
CA ALA A 299 9.12 -5.05 -6.36
C ALA A 299 8.99 -3.79 -5.51
N GLY A 300 8.12 -2.90 -5.93
CA GLY A 300 7.87 -1.66 -5.22
C GLY A 300 7.45 -0.54 -6.14
N GLN A 301 7.06 0.58 -5.53
CA GLN A 301 6.74 1.77 -6.29
C GLN A 301 8.00 2.57 -6.59
N LEU A 302 8.11 3.09 -7.80
CA LEU A 302 9.22 3.96 -8.19
C LEU A 302 9.13 5.32 -7.46
N ASP A 303 10.23 5.72 -6.86
CA ASP A 303 10.48 7.06 -6.36
C ASP A 303 11.32 7.83 -7.39
N GLU A 304 10.66 8.57 -8.28
CA GLU A 304 11.34 9.28 -9.37
C GLU A 304 12.41 10.26 -8.89
N GLN A 305 12.22 10.89 -7.71
CA GLN A 305 13.18 11.85 -7.16
C GLN A 305 14.48 11.20 -6.66
N ARG A 306 14.48 9.89 -6.47
CA ARG A 306 15.63 9.12 -6.00
C ARG A 306 16.17 8.15 -7.06
N THR A 307 15.74 8.31 -8.31
CA THR A 307 16.17 7.47 -9.42
C THR A 307 17.63 7.73 -9.82
N ASP A 308 18.13 8.96 -9.61
CA ASP A 308 19.49 9.35 -9.95
C ASP A 308 20.57 8.41 -9.36
N ALA A 309 20.40 7.99 -8.10
CA ALA A 309 21.38 7.11 -7.44
C ALA A 309 21.44 5.71 -8.06
N PHE A 310 20.31 5.18 -8.50
CA PHE A 310 20.27 3.92 -9.24
C PHE A 310 20.81 4.11 -10.66
N ALA A 311 20.40 5.17 -11.37
CA ALA A 311 20.87 5.47 -12.72
C ALA A 311 22.41 5.63 -12.79
N ALA A 312 23.02 6.17 -11.74
CA ALA A 312 24.48 6.27 -11.63
C ALA A 312 25.17 4.93 -11.30
N ASN A 313 24.42 3.88 -10.90
CA ASN A 313 24.98 2.60 -10.47
C ASN A 313 25.17 1.62 -11.63
N THR A 314 26.01 2.00 -12.59
CA THR A 314 26.28 1.19 -13.80
C THR A 314 26.84 -0.20 -13.51
N GLY A 315 27.52 -0.39 -12.37
CA GLY A 315 27.99 -1.72 -11.94
C GLY A 315 26.84 -2.69 -11.70
N LEU A 316 25.82 -2.24 -10.95
CA LEU A 316 24.63 -3.05 -10.71
C LEU A 316 23.82 -3.26 -12.01
N HIS A 317 23.75 -2.26 -12.89
CA HIS A 317 23.07 -2.42 -14.19
C HIS A 317 23.69 -3.57 -14.99
N ALA A 318 25.01 -3.60 -15.09
CA ALA A 318 25.72 -4.66 -15.80
C ALA A 318 25.51 -6.03 -15.13
N ALA A 319 25.52 -6.08 -13.79
CA ALA A 319 25.30 -7.32 -13.05
C ALA A 319 23.87 -7.86 -13.23
N LEU A 320 22.85 -6.97 -13.22
CA LEU A 320 21.45 -7.33 -13.48
C LEU A 320 21.28 -7.85 -14.92
N ALA A 321 21.81 -7.12 -15.91
CA ALA A 321 21.70 -7.50 -17.30
C ALA A 321 22.35 -8.87 -17.56
N ALA A 322 23.58 -9.07 -17.09
CA ALA A 322 24.29 -10.35 -17.25
C ALA A 322 23.54 -11.52 -16.59
N ALA A 323 23.04 -11.33 -15.36
CA ALA A 323 22.35 -12.39 -14.64
C ALA A 323 21.02 -12.78 -15.29
N ILE A 324 20.26 -11.82 -15.78
CA ILE A 324 18.98 -12.06 -16.46
C ILE A 324 19.21 -12.70 -17.83
N ASP A 325 20.25 -12.30 -18.56
CA ASP A 325 20.65 -12.93 -19.83
C ASP A 325 21.10 -14.38 -19.64
N GLU A 326 21.78 -14.68 -18.53
CA GLU A 326 22.12 -16.04 -18.09
C GLU A 326 20.89 -16.86 -17.66
N GLY A 327 19.73 -16.25 -17.58
CA GLY A 327 18.44 -16.88 -17.29
C GLY A 327 18.09 -16.92 -15.80
N LEU A 328 18.63 -16.02 -14.97
CA LEU A 328 18.23 -15.87 -13.57
C LEU A 328 16.71 -15.59 -13.49
N PRO A 329 15.93 -16.46 -12.82
CA PRO A 329 14.51 -16.22 -12.64
C PRO A 329 14.26 -14.88 -11.97
N THR A 330 13.59 -13.98 -12.66
CA THR A 330 13.40 -12.60 -12.22
C THR A 330 11.92 -12.22 -12.25
N LEU A 331 11.43 -11.71 -11.13
CA LEU A 331 10.11 -11.14 -11.01
C LEU A 331 10.25 -9.64 -10.70
N ALA A 332 9.92 -8.80 -11.66
CA ALA A 332 9.97 -7.35 -11.55
C ALA A 332 8.56 -6.76 -11.58
N ILE A 333 8.15 -6.10 -10.49
CA ILE A 333 6.78 -5.66 -10.24
C ILE A 333 6.74 -4.15 -10.01
N GLY A 334 5.81 -3.47 -10.67
CA GLY A 334 5.61 -2.03 -10.53
C GLY A 334 6.84 -1.23 -10.95
N GLY A 335 7.34 -0.38 -10.08
CA GLY A 335 8.57 0.37 -10.31
C GLY A 335 9.77 -0.51 -10.60
N GLY A 336 9.80 -1.75 -10.08
CA GLY A 336 10.86 -2.72 -10.37
C GLY A 336 10.97 -3.07 -11.85
N ALA A 337 9.85 -3.15 -12.56
CA ALA A 337 9.84 -3.36 -14.01
C ALA A 337 10.46 -2.16 -14.75
N LEU A 338 10.15 -0.94 -14.30
CA LEU A 338 10.69 0.29 -14.91
C LEU A 338 12.21 0.36 -14.77
N LEU A 339 12.81 -0.16 -13.68
CA LEU A 339 14.25 -0.16 -13.48
C LEU A 339 15.01 -1.04 -14.49
N LEU A 340 14.34 -2.00 -15.11
CA LEU A 340 14.93 -2.88 -16.12
C LEU A 340 14.90 -2.30 -17.54
N LEU A 341 14.21 -1.19 -17.76
CA LEU A 341 14.18 -0.49 -19.04
C LEU A 341 15.56 0.03 -19.45
N ARG A 342 15.73 0.35 -20.71
CA ARG A 342 16.92 1.05 -21.21
C ARG A 342 16.94 2.49 -20.72
N ARG A 343 15.79 3.19 -20.79
CA ARG A 343 15.67 4.59 -20.44
C ARG A 343 14.30 4.91 -19.84
N LEU A 344 14.31 5.84 -18.90
CA LEU A 344 13.11 6.40 -18.31
C LEU A 344 13.20 7.93 -18.29
N ALA A 345 12.24 8.63 -18.87
CA ALA A 345 12.03 10.03 -18.66
C ALA A 345 11.13 10.26 -17.45
N ASP A 346 11.55 11.08 -16.49
CA ASP A 346 10.72 11.41 -15.32
C ASP A 346 9.65 12.45 -15.67
N SER A 347 8.72 12.70 -14.75
CA SER A 347 7.62 13.66 -14.95
C SER A 347 8.10 15.12 -15.17
N HIS A 348 9.38 15.40 -14.94
CA HIS A 348 10.02 16.69 -15.21
C HIS A 348 10.80 16.70 -16.52
N GLY A 349 10.73 15.64 -17.31
CA GLY A 349 11.44 15.48 -18.57
C GLY A 349 12.95 15.17 -18.45
N ARG A 350 13.45 14.83 -17.24
CA ARG A 350 14.84 14.37 -17.08
C ARG A 350 14.94 12.92 -17.49
N SER A 351 15.95 12.59 -18.28
CA SER A 351 16.19 11.24 -18.77
C SER A 351 17.20 10.51 -17.89
N HIS A 352 16.85 9.26 -17.54
CA HIS A 352 17.68 8.35 -16.75
C HIS A 352 17.98 7.09 -17.56
N GLU A 353 19.27 6.82 -17.79
CA GLU A 353 19.70 5.51 -18.30
C GLU A 353 19.59 4.49 -17.18
N LEU A 354 19.00 3.34 -17.46
CA LEU A 354 18.71 2.31 -16.44
C LEU A 354 19.41 0.99 -16.80
N ALA A 355 18.93 -0.14 -16.26
CA ALA A 355 19.63 -1.41 -16.40
C ALA A 355 19.72 -1.95 -17.84
N GLY A 356 18.85 -1.52 -18.74
CA GLY A 356 18.90 -1.87 -20.17
C GLY A 356 18.64 -3.36 -20.46
N VAL A 357 18.04 -4.08 -19.54
CA VAL A 357 17.63 -5.50 -19.73
C VAL A 357 16.51 -5.59 -20.74
N LEU A 358 15.57 -4.65 -20.66
CA LEU A 358 14.44 -4.54 -21.57
C LEU A 358 14.75 -3.49 -22.63
N ALA A 359 14.67 -3.86 -23.90
CA ALA A 359 14.89 -2.96 -25.04
C ALA A 359 13.71 -2.00 -25.23
N ALA A 360 13.37 -1.28 -24.18
CA ALA A 360 12.22 -0.39 -24.12
C ALA A 360 12.55 0.89 -23.39
N GLU A 361 11.76 1.91 -23.64
CA GLU A 361 11.81 3.21 -22.99
C GLU A 361 10.43 3.57 -22.47
N ALA A 362 10.37 4.34 -21.39
CA ALA A 362 9.13 4.86 -20.87
C ALA A 362 9.26 6.33 -20.47
N GLU A 363 8.13 7.00 -20.44
CA GLU A 363 7.97 8.35 -19.97
C GLU A 363 6.93 8.37 -18.88
N LEU A 364 7.27 8.93 -17.71
CA LEU A 364 6.33 9.13 -16.62
C LEU A 364 5.47 10.36 -16.92
N LEU A 365 4.17 10.21 -16.78
CA LEU A 365 3.23 11.29 -16.98
C LEU A 365 2.95 12.00 -15.64
N GLU A 366 2.68 13.30 -15.68
CA GLU A 366 2.40 14.10 -14.47
C GLU A 366 1.06 13.76 -13.79
N TRP A 367 0.28 12.88 -14.38
CA TRP A 367 -1.07 12.58 -13.95
C TRP A 367 -1.10 11.50 -12.89
N TYR A 368 -1.87 11.77 -11.83
CA TYR A 368 -2.21 10.81 -10.81
C TYR A 368 -3.68 10.42 -10.95
N GLU A 369 -3.94 9.22 -11.40
CA GLU A 369 -5.25 8.60 -11.32
C GLU A 369 -5.33 7.66 -10.10
N ARG A 370 -6.56 7.38 -9.65
CA ARG A 370 -6.78 6.33 -8.66
C ARG A 370 -6.35 4.97 -9.25
N PRO A 371 -5.89 4.02 -8.41
CA PRO A 371 -5.57 2.68 -8.86
C PRO A 371 -6.68 2.11 -9.72
N ARG A 372 -6.31 1.54 -10.84
CA ARG A 372 -7.24 0.86 -11.75
C ARG A 372 -7.05 -0.63 -11.65
N TYR A 373 -8.16 -1.36 -11.62
CA TYR A 373 -8.13 -2.81 -11.66
C TYR A 373 -8.34 -3.28 -13.07
N LEU A 374 -7.39 -4.04 -13.58
CA LEU A 374 -7.43 -4.58 -14.93
C LEU A 374 -7.65 -6.10 -14.88
N ARG A 375 -8.42 -6.61 -15.82
CA ARG A 375 -8.45 -8.03 -16.11
C ARG A 375 -7.40 -8.31 -17.17
N VAL A 376 -6.54 -9.27 -16.90
CA VAL A 376 -5.46 -9.63 -17.81
C VAL A 376 -5.40 -11.14 -17.97
N ARG A 377 -4.89 -11.55 -19.14
CA ARG A 377 -4.55 -12.94 -19.44
C ARG A 377 -3.05 -13.02 -19.67
N ALA A 378 -2.41 -14.06 -19.17
CA ALA A 378 -1.00 -14.29 -19.46
C ALA A 378 -0.80 -14.46 -20.96
N ALA A 379 0.11 -13.68 -21.52
CA ALA A 379 0.47 -13.81 -22.93
C ALA A 379 1.34 -15.05 -23.17
N PRO A 380 1.35 -15.60 -24.39
CA PRO A 380 2.25 -16.71 -24.74
C PRO A 380 3.71 -16.34 -24.45
N GLY A 381 4.41 -17.14 -23.67
CA GLY A 381 5.80 -16.89 -23.26
C GLY A 381 5.97 -16.28 -21.89
N ASN A 382 4.89 -15.94 -21.18
CA ASN A 382 4.98 -15.56 -19.77
C ASN A 382 5.61 -16.70 -18.95
N PRO A 383 6.75 -16.46 -18.26
CA PRO A 383 7.51 -17.55 -17.65
C PRO A 383 6.85 -18.11 -16.38
N PHE A 384 5.97 -17.37 -15.74
CA PHE A 384 5.47 -17.74 -14.40
C PHE A 384 3.93 -17.80 -14.34
N ASP A 385 3.25 -17.37 -15.38
CA ASP A 385 1.80 -17.29 -15.39
C ASP A 385 1.23 -17.84 -16.71
N ASP A 386 0.34 -18.80 -16.61
CA ASP A 386 -0.48 -19.30 -17.70
C ASP A 386 -1.96 -19.22 -17.36
N GLY A 387 -2.27 -18.48 -16.30
CA GLY A 387 -3.63 -18.33 -15.78
C GLY A 387 -4.56 -17.68 -16.76
N GLU A 388 -5.81 -18.16 -16.78
CA GLU A 388 -6.91 -17.50 -17.43
C GLU A 388 -7.31 -16.24 -16.64
N ASP A 389 -7.86 -15.26 -17.31
CA ASP A 389 -8.46 -14.01 -16.83
C ASP A 389 -8.22 -13.67 -15.35
N THR A 390 -7.18 -12.92 -15.06
CA THR A 390 -6.85 -12.54 -13.69
C THR A 390 -7.09 -11.06 -13.47
N LEU A 391 -7.66 -10.71 -12.31
CA LEU A 391 -7.72 -9.34 -11.84
C LEU A 391 -6.33 -8.92 -11.33
N GLN A 392 -5.84 -7.82 -11.86
CA GLN A 392 -4.58 -7.22 -11.44
C GLN A 392 -4.82 -5.75 -11.11
N GLU A 393 -4.03 -5.21 -10.23
CA GLU A 393 -4.04 -3.80 -9.89
C GLU A 393 -3.01 -3.05 -10.72
N LEU A 394 -3.43 -1.95 -11.34
CA LEU A 394 -2.53 -1.01 -12.01
C LEU A 394 -2.27 0.16 -11.07
N PHE A 395 -1.01 0.46 -10.82
CA PHE A 395 -0.64 1.57 -9.96
C PHE A 395 -0.60 2.92 -10.67
N ASP A 396 -0.68 3.95 -9.86
CA ASP A 396 -0.93 5.35 -10.13
C ASP A 396 0.10 6.13 -10.92
N LEU A 397 1.26 5.55 -11.24
CA LEU A 397 2.18 6.21 -12.15
C LEU A 397 1.71 5.91 -13.56
N GLU A 398 1.05 6.87 -14.19
CA GLU A 398 0.87 6.80 -15.64
C GLU A 398 2.22 6.94 -16.32
N TYR A 399 2.49 6.02 -17.20
CA TYR A 399 3.68 6.03 -18.04
C TYR A 399 3.30 5.59 -19.45
N LEU A 400 3.99 6.15 -20.40
CA LEU A 400 3.91 5.75 -21.78
C LEU A 400 5.14 4.89 -22.12
N VAL A 401 4.92 3.62 -22.42
CA VAL A 401 5.97 2.76 -22.96
C VAL A 401 6.08 3.04 -24.45
N LEU A 402 7.22 3.55 -24.87
CA LEU A 402 7.44 3.97 -26.26
C LEU A 402 7.73 2.80 -27.21
N GLU A 403 8.34 1.72 -26.68
CA GLU A 403 8.64 0.50 -27.44
C GLU A 403 8.32 -0.74 -26.59
N ARG A 404 7.67 -1.73 -27.17
CA ARG A 404 7.35 -3.00 -26.49
C ARG A 404 7.47 -4.16 -27.47
N GLU A 405 8.29 -5.15 -27.14
CA GLU A 405 8.52 -6.30 -28.02
C GLU A 405 7.63 -7.50 -27.69
N ALA A 406 7.64 -7.97 -26.46
CA ALA A 406 6.90 -9.16 -26.05
C ALA A 406 6.09 -8.86 -24.77
N PRO A 407 4.77 -8.71 -24.85
CA PRO A 407 3.95 -8.46 -23.67
C PRO A 407 3.93 -9.68 -22.75
N ALA A 408 3.90 -9.42 -21.44
CA ALA A 408 3.70 -10.46 -20.44
C ALA A 408 2.23 -10.82 -20.28
N TYR A 409 1.35 -9.84 -20.52
CA TYR A 409 -0.09 -9.96 -20.39
C TYR A 409 -0.85 -9.27 -21.51
N ASP A 410 -1.99 -9.82 -21.86
CA ASP A 410 -3.03 -9.20 -22.66
C ASP A 410 -4.07 -8.58 -21.74
N VAL A 411 -4.27 -7.27 -21.82
CA VAL A 411 -5.32 -6.56 -21.07
C VAL A 411 -6.66 -6.83 -21.73
N LEU A 412 -7.61 -7.31 -20.94
CA LEU A 412 -8.96 -7.65 -21.39
C LEU A 412 -9.89 -6.45 -21.20
N GLY A 413 -10.53 -5.99 -22.28
CA GLY A 413 -11.43 -4.83 -22.25
C GLY A 413 -12.24 -4.72 -23.54
N GLU A 414 -13.00 -3.62 -23.68
CA GLU A 414 -13.68 -3.29 -24.94
C GLU A 414 -12.66 -2.71 -25.93
N GLY A 415 -12.30 -3.45 -26.98
CA GLY A 415 -11.38 -3.02 -28.02
C GLY A 415 -10.29 -4.05 -28.35
N GLU A 416 -9.25 -3.61 -29.07
CA GLU A 416 -8.07 -4.43 -29.33
C GLU A 416 -7.32 -4.71 -28.04
N ALA A 417 -6.87 -5.95 -27.84
CA ALA A 417 -6.08 -6.32 -26.69
C ALA A 417 -4.80 -5.48 -26.63
N GLN A 418 -4.62 -4.77 -25.51
CA GLN A 418 -3.39 -4.04 -25.25
C GLN A 418 -2.44 -4.95 -24.47
N GLY A 419 -1.22 -5.10 -24.98
CA GLY A 419 -0.19 -5.81 -24.24
C GLY A 419 0.28 -5.02 -23.02
N GLU A 420 0.60 -5.71 -21.92
CA GLU A 420 1.17 -5.14 -20.71
C GLU A 420 2.39 -5.96 -20.27
N GLY A 421 3.39 -5.25 -19.68
CA GLY A 421 4.60 -5.88 -19.17
C GLY A 421 5.50 -6.48 -20.25
N PHE A 422 6.49 -7.25 -19.81
CA PHE A 422 7.50 -7.88 -20.67
C PHE A 422 7.76 -9.30 -20.17
N ALA A 423 7.88 -10.24 -21.11
CA ALA A 423 8.29 -11.61 -20.87
C ALA A 423 9.58 -11.88 -21.68
N VAL A 424 10.72 -11.94 -21.00
CA VAL A 424 12.02 -12.15 -21.64
C VAL A 424 12.75 -13.31 -20.95
N GLY A 425 12.88 -14.45 -21.61
CA GLY A 425 13.47 -15.64 -21.02
C GLY A 425 12.76 -16.07 -19.74
N ARG A 426 13.44 -16.00 -18.59
CA ARG A 426 12.88 -16.25 -17.26
C ARG A 426 12.62 -14.97 -16.46
N CYS A 427 12.52 -13.85 -17.13
CA CYS A 427 12.19 -12.57 -16.53
C CYS A 427 10.74 -12.20 -16.87
N LEU A 428 9.93 -12.02 -15.84
CA LEU A 428 8.62 -11.37 -15.90
C LEU A 428 8.75 -9.98 -15.32
N ALA A 429 8.53 -8.97 -16.14
CA ALA A 429 8.51 -7.59 -15.72
C ALA A 429 7.13 -6.98 -16.03
N THR A 430 6.42 -6.54 -15.03
CA THR A 430 5.08 -5.96 -15.16
C THR A 430 4.95 -4.74 -14.29
N THR A 431 4.27 -3.73 -14.77
CA THR A 431 3.95 -2.55 -13.99
C THR A 431 2.69 -2.74 -13.14
N LEU A 432 1.95 -3.81 -13.40
CA LEU A 432 0.88 -4.29 -12.52
C LEU A 432 1.45 -4.85 -11.23
N TYR A 433 0.59 -4.92 -10.22
CA TYR A 433 0.94 -5.50 -8.92
C TYR A 433 0.12 -6.76 -8.67
N PRO A 434 0.59 -7.93 -9.15
CA PRO A 434 -0.06 -9.19 -8.85
C PRO A 434 0.04 -9.48 -7.35
N SER A 435 -1.07 -9.82 -6.74
CA SER A 435 -1.08 -10.34 -5.37
C SER A 435 -0.69 -11.81 -5.38
N LEU A 436 0.54 -12.13 -5.00
CA LEU A 436 1.02 -13.52 -4.96
C LEU A 436 0.19 -14.42 -4.02
N PRO A 437 -0.27 -13.95 -2.84
CA PRO A 437 -1.13 -14.77 -2.01
C PRO A 437 -2.49 -15.09 -2.66
N ALA A 438 -2.99 -14.21 -3.53
CA ALA A 438 -4.19 -14.48 -4.31
C ALA A 438 -3.91 -15.37 -5.55
N ARG A 439 -2.64 -15.59 -5.88
CA ARG A 439 -2.17 -16.30 -7.08
C ARG A 439 -1.10 -17.35 -6.73
N PRO A 440 -1.45 -18.40 -5.99
CA PRO A 440 -0.48 -19.40 -5.54
C PRO A 440 0.23 -20.12 -6.70
N GLN A 441 -0.40 -20.23 -7.88
CA GLN A 441 0.21 -20.86 -9.05
C GLN A 441 1.40 -20.05 -9.58
N LEU A 442 1.29 -18.70 -9.61
CA LEU A 442 2.39 -17.83 -10.01
C LEU A 442 3.58 -18.00 -9.04
N THR A 443 3.30 -17.98 -7.73
CA THR A 443 4.31 -18.21 -6.69
C THR A 443 4.99 -19.59 -6.87
N GLN A 444 4.20 -20.64 -7.06
CA GLN A 444 4.70 -22.00 -7.24
C GLN A 444 5.63 -22.09 -8.45
N ARG A 445 5.21 -21.58 -9.60
CA ARG A 445 6.02 -21.62 -10.84
C ARG A 445 7.29 -20.79 -10.73
N PHE A 446 7.24 -19.64 -10.08
CA PHE A 446 8.45 -18.87 -9.81
C PHE A 446 9.46 -19.67 -8.99
N VAL A 447 9.02 -20.30 -7.89
CA VAL A 447 9.86 -21.16 -7.04
C VAL A 447 10.38 -22.40 -7.80
N GLU A 448 9.55 -23.05 -8.61
CA GLU A 448 9.98 -24.19 -9.44
C GLU A 448 11.04 -23.78 -10.46
N THR A 449 10.89 -22.60 -11.07
CA THR A 449 11.86 -22.05 -12.01
C THR A 449 13.18 -21.71 -11.32
N MET A 450 13.14 -21.14 -10.09
CA MET A 450 14.31 -20.91 -9.26
C MET A 450 15.05 -22.23 -8.94
N ARG A 451 14.30 -23.29 -8.61
CA ARG A 451 14.88 -24.62 -8.32
C ARG A 451 15.54 -25.22 -9.55
N ALA A 452 14.93 -25.07 -10.72
CA ALA A 452 15.49 -25.57 -11.97
C ALA A 452 16.74 -24.79 -12.42
N PHE A 453 16.86 -23.53 -12.03
CA PHE A 453 18.04 -22.70 -12.28
C PHE A 453 19.20 -23.08 -11.32
N GLY A 454 18.88 -23.28 -10.04
CA GLY A 454 19.85 -23.53 -8.98
C GLY A 454 20.54 -22.25 -8.47
N PRO A 455 21.51 -22.39 -7.55
CA PRO A 455 22.28 -21.25 -7.07
C PRO A 455 23.25 -20.76 -8.16
N ARG A 456 23.31 -19.45 -8.34
CA ARG A 456 24.29 -18.80 -9.22
C ARG A 456 25.64 -18.75 -8.49
N ALA A 457 26.65 -19.31 -9.08
CA ALA A 457 28.01 -19.32 -8.54
C ALA A 457 28.65 -17.91 -8.50
#